data_36898902e0bf0f3af02f0cf545896e83
#
_entry.id   36898902e0bf0f3af02f0cf545896e83
#
_cell.length_a   1.000
_cell.length_b   1.000
_cell.length_c   1.000
_cell.angle_alpha   90.00
_cell.angle_beta   90.00
_cell.angle_gamma   90.00
#
_symmetry.space_group_name_H-M   'P 1'
#
loop_
_entity.id
_entity.type
_entity.pdbx_description
1 polymer ?
#
loop_
_entity_poly.entity_id
_entity_poly.type
_entity_poly.pdbx_seq_one_letter_code
_entity_poly.pdbx_strand_id
1 'polypeptide(L)'
;MLYSCLILMLVGASILIAVASTSAKRTKPQVEVTESKTEEKLPLETIFDRLTEKETEKLPEESSAATEKESVTEAESEPASLTVDDIEFSMPVSGAVLVPASLTAPVYSITMEDYRTHSGVDIKASIGDSVVSCADGIVKKIWDDPMMGKSVSIDHGAGVESVYKNLADELATNIAVGAAVTAGQAIGCVGESALVECEEESHLHFELTVNGELVDPAKYIEMASINGVYED
;
A
#
# COMPACT_ATOMS: atom_id res chain seq x y z
N MET A 1 28.22 65.35 -10.10
CA MET A 1 27.79 63.95 -9.98
C MET A 1 28.89 62.99 -9.56
N LEU A 2 29.76 63.36 -8.61
CA LEU A 2 30.88 62.54 -8.16
C LEU A 2 30.89 62.30 -6.63
N TYR A 3 29.88 62.77 -5.92
CA TYR A 3 29.79 62.60 -4.45
C TYR A 3 28.76 61.59 -4.01
N SER A 4 27.98 61.02 -4.91
CA SER A 4 26.91 60.05 -4.57
C SER A 4 27.39 58.59 -4.47
N CYS A 5 28.59 58.29 -4.99
CA CYS A 5 29.12 56.90 -4.97
C CYS A 5 30.02 56.56 -3.74
N LEU A 6 30.38 57.59 -2.97
CA LEU A 6 31.32 57.38 -1.86
C LEU A 6 30.61 57.08 -0.52
N ILE A 7 29.30 57.27 -0.42
CA ILE A 7 28.54 57.05 0.81
C ILE A 7 27.97 55.63 0.89
N LEU A 8 27.93 54.90 -0.22
CA LEU A 8 27.42 53.51 -0.26
C LEU A 8 28.47 52.42 0.08
N MET A 9 29.74 52.79 0.21
CA MET A 9 30.82 51.85 0.55
C MET A 9 31.18 51.79 2.02
N LEU A 10 30.56 52.58 2.90
CA LEU A 10 30.90 52.67 4.31
C LEU A 10 29.88 52.09 5.28
N VAL A 11 28.80 51.47 4.78
CA VAL A 11 27.78 50.81 5.61
C VAL A 11 27.87 49.29 5.54
N GLY A 12 28.78 48.73 4.73
CA GLY A 12 28.97 47.28 4.54
C GLY A 12 29.89 46.55 5.50
N ALA A 13 30.46 47.22 6.48
CA ALA A 13 31.47 46.60 7.34
C ALA A 13 31.14 46.76 8.83
N SER A 14 30.13 46.11 9.37
CA SER A 14 29.99 45.87 10.80
C SER A 14 28.77 45.01 11.15
N ILE A 15 28.66 43.78 10.65
CA ILE A 15 27.92 42.72 11.32
C ILE A 15 28.77 41.45 11.27
N LEU A 16 29.78 41.44 12.14
CA LEU A 16 30.48 40.21 12.49
C LEU A 16 29.73 39.66 13.70
N ILE A 17 28.69 38.86 13.46
CA ILE A 17 28.03 38.10 14.51
C ILE A 17 28.93 36.94 14.85
N ALA A 18 29.55 37.02 16.04
CA ALA A 18 30.24 35.92 16.66
C ALA A 18 29.23 34.80 16.97
N VAL A 19 29.20 33.75 16.17
CA VAL A 19 28.55 32.50 16.53
C VAL A 19 29.46 31.81 17.55
N ALA A 20 29.16 32.01 18.83
CA ALA A 20 29.74 31.21 19.88
C ALA A 20 29.22 29.77 19.74
N SER A 21 30.08 28.88 19.29
CA SER A 21 29.83 27.44 19.29
C SER A 21 29.79 26.94 20.75
N THR A 22 28.60 26.87 21.32
CA THR A 22 28.37 26.09 22.53
C THR A 22 28.29 24.62 22.15
N SER A 23 29.42 23.94 22.25
CA SER A 23 29.50 22.49 22.22
C SER A 23 28.77 21.93 23.45
N ALA A 24 27.45 21.68 23.31
CA ALA A 24 26.71 20.92 24.30
C ALA A 24 27.11 19.43 24.16
N LYS A 25 27.95 18.99 25.12
CA LYS A 25 28.21 17.57 25.36
C LYS A 25 26.87 16.88 25.58
N ARG A 26 26.42 16.15 24.58
CA ARG A 26 25.24 15.23 24.66
C ARG A 26 25.67 14.04 25.53
N THR A 27 25.38 14.10 26.80
CA THR A 27 25.52 12.98 27.75
C THR A 27 24.47 11.94 27.34
N LYS A 28 24.92 10.77 26.88
CA LYS A 28 24.05 9.60 26.66
C LYS A 28 23.47 9.19 28.02
N PRO A 29 22.17 8.94 28.13
CA PRO A 29 21.63 8.29 29.33
C PRO A 29 22.20 6.86 29.40
N GLN A 30 22.95 6.63 30.47
CA GLN A 30 23.42 5.30 30.83
C GLN A 30 22.22 4.57 31.42
N VAL A 31 21.70 3.58 30.71
CA VAL A 31 20.72 2.66 31.24
C VAL A 31 21.47 1.72 32.18
N GLU A 32 21.23 1.90 33.46
CA GLU A 32 21.70 1.01 34.51
C GLU A 32 20.88 -0.28 34.43
N VAL A 33 21.49 -1.34 33.89
CA VAL A 33 20.93 -2.68 33.86
C VAL A 33 21.07 -3.25 35.27
N THR A 34 20.01 -3.18 36.05
CA THR A 34 19.89 -3.98 37.26
C THR A 34 19.62 -5.41 36.87
N GLU A 35 20.64 -6.26 36.97
CA GLU A 35 20.49 -7.72 36.97
C GLU A 35 19.63 -8.15 38.17
N SER A 36 18.37 -8.49 37.89
CA SER A 36 17.58 -9.29 38.79
C SER A 36 17.57 -10.73 38.27
N LYS A 37 18.42 -11.52 38.87
CA LYS A 37 18.50 -12.94 38.72
C LYS A 37 17.27 -13.58 39.43
N THR A 38 16.32 -14.11 38.68
CA THR A 38 15.45 -15.16 39.16
C THR A 38 15.08 -16.01 37.93
N GLU A 39 15.83 -17.08 37.75
CA GLU A 39 15.48 -18.21 36.91
C GLU A 39 14.37 -18.98 37.61
N GLU A 40 13.14 -18.85 37.11
CA GLU A 40 12.09 -19.80 37.42
C GLU A 40 11.74 -20.57 36.14
N LYS A 41 12.35 -21.75 36.07
CA LYS A 41 12.17 -22.77 35.04
C LYS A 41 10.82 -23.42 35.25
N LEU A 42 9.79 -23.02 34.49
CA LEU A 42 8.55 -23.81 34.42
C LEU A 42 8.73 -24.97 33.43
N PRO A 43 8.35 -26.17 33.82
CA PRO A 43 8.46 -27.35 32.94
C PRO A 43 7.42 -27.32 31.84
N LEU A 44 7.90 -27.63 30.63
CA LEU A 44 7.16 -27.60 29.36
C LEU A 44 6.17 -28.76 29.16
N GLU A 45 5.80 -29.49 30.23
CA GLU A 45 5.02 -30.74 30.12
C GLU A 45 3.53 -30.62 30.50
N THR A 46 2.98 -29.44 30.82
CA THR A 46 1.61 -29.36 31.32
C THR A 46 0.60 -28.74 30.37
N ILE A 47 0.97 -28.46 29.13
CA ILE A 47 0.05 -27.83 28.15
C ILE A 47 -0.52 -28.83 27.13
N PHE A 48 0.06 -30.04 27.04
CA PHE A 48 -0.36 -31.01 26.01
C PHE A 48 -1.52 -31.95 26.45
N ASP A 49 -1.89 -31.94 27.73
CA ASP A 49 -2.85 -32.94 28.29
C ASP A 49 -4.28 -32.37 28.48
N ARG A 50 -4.61 -31.20 27.89
CA ARG A 50 -5.93 -30.56 28.08
C ARG A 50 -6.79 -30.44 26.82
N LEU A 51 -6.40 -31.07 25.73
CA LEU A 51 -7.12 -31.01 24.44
C LEU A 51 -7.68 -32.32 23.92
N THR A 52 -7.70 -33.39 24.78
CA THR A 52 -8.30 -34.64 24.39
C THR A 52 -9.25 -35.14 25.48
N GLU A 53 -10.36 -34.48 25.67
CA GLU A 53 -11.57 -35.07 26.27
C GLU A 53 -12.73 -34.06 26.20
N LYS A 54 -13.61 -34.27 25.24
CA LYS A 54 -15.07 -34.18 25.29
C LYS A 54 -15.61 -34.28 23.89
N GLU A 55 -16.00 -35.36 23.51
CA GLU A 55 -17.21 -36.19 23.78
C GLU A 55 -18.25 -36.01 22.68
N THR A 56 -18.36 -37.10 21.93
CA THR A 56 -19.47 -37.52 21.09
C THR A 56 -20.80 -37.43 21.82
N GLU A 57 -21.76 -36.65 21.29
CA GLU A 57 -23.19 -36.85 21.51
C GLU A 57 -23.96 -36.54 20.21
N LYS A 58 -24.30 -37.58 19.49
CA LYS A 58 -25.59 -38.22 19.21
C LYS A 58 -26.65 -37.35 18.57
N LEU A 59 -26.84 -37.57 17.25
CA LEU A 59 -28.06 -37.23 16.49
C LEU A 59 -29.28 -37.91 17.11
N PRO A 60 -30.46 -37.35 16.97
CA PRO A 60 -31.68 -38.12 16.76
C PRO A 60 -32.17 -37.97 15.30
N GLU A 61 -32.39 -39.15 14.69
CA GLU A 61 -33.17 -39.33 13.50
C GLU A 61 -34.68 -39.16 13.77
N GLU A 62 -35.41 -39.00 12.64
CA GLU A 62 -36.81 -39.16 12.36
C GLU A 62 -37.73 -37.93 12.50
N SER A 63 -38.34 -37.48 11.41
CA SER A 63 -39.53 -38.09 10.83
C SER A 63 -39.97 -37.38 9.54
N SER A 64 -40.27 -38.21 8.55
CA SER A 64 -40.99 -38.04 7.32
C SER A 64 -42.31 -37.26 7.42
N ALA A 65 -42.56 -36.32 6.45
CA ALA A 65 -43.86 -36.24 5.77
C ALA A 65 -43.72 -35.46 4.46
N ALA A 66 -44.26 -36.07 3.43
CA ALA A 66 -44.35 -35.63 2.06
C ALA A 66 -45.40 -34.53 1.82
N THR A 67 -45.21 -33.80 0.72
CA THR A 67 -46.19 -33.22 -0.21
C THR A 67 -45.94 -31.73 -0.40
N GLU A 68 -45.53 -31.24 -1.55
CA GLU A 68 -46.28 -31.00 -2.77
C GLU A 68 -45.34 -30.43 -3.85
N LYS A 69 -45.47 -30.91 -5.05
CA LYS A 69 -44.79 -30.38 -6.24
C LYS A 69 -45.44 -29.05 -6.62
N GLU A 70 -44.68 -27.97 -6.58
CA GLU A 70 -44.94 -26.83 -7.43
C GLU A 70 -43.76 -26.68 -8.39
N SER A 71 -44.02 -26.95 -9.63
CA SER A 71 -43.12 -26.76 -10.76
C SER A 71 -43.00 -25.28 -11.04
N VAL A 72 -41.97 -24.64 -10.45
CA VAL A 72 -41.49 -23.36 -10.93
C VAL A 72 -40.34 -23.66 -11.88
N THR A 73 -40.62 -23.45 -13.16
CA THR A 73 -39.57 -23.42 -14.18
C THR A 73 -38.75 -22.18 -13.97
N GLU A 74 -37.78 -22.27 -13.11
CA GLU A 74 -36.71 -21.28 -12.99
C GLU A 74 -35.81 -21.50 -14.22
N ALA A 75 -35.89 -20.56 -15.15
CA ALA A 75 -34.87 -20.43 -16.18
C ALA A 75 -33.60 -20.07 -15.46
N GLU A 76 -32.77 -21.06 -15.19
CA GLU A 76 -31.38 -20.90 -14.71
C GLU A 76 -30.61 -20.21 -15.83
N SER A 77 -30.66 -18.88 -15.85
CA SER A 77 -29.66 -18.10 -16.58
C SER A 77 -28.38 -18.28 -15.76
N GLU A 78 -27.43 -19.04 -16.30
CA GLU A 78 -26.07 -19.04 -15.78
C GLU A 78 -25.65 -17.57 -15.60
N PRO A 79 -25.16 -17.17 -14.40
CA PRO A 79 -24.67 -15.81 -14.21
C PRO A 79 -23.54 -15.60 -15.22
N ALA A 80 -23.68 -14.59 -16.07
CA ALA A 80 -22.64 -14.20 -17.01
C ALA A 80 -21.35 -14.08 -16.20
N SER A 81 -20.35 -14.90 -16.53
CA SER A 81 -19.04 -14.87 -15.87
C SER A 81 -18.44 -13.49 -16.16
N LEU A 82 -18.33 -12.64 -15.13
CA LEU A 82 -17.62 -11.38 -15.23
C LEU A 82 -16.18 -11.64 -15.71
N THR A 83 -15.75 -10.88 -16.69
CA THR A 83 -14.38 -10.91 -17.22
C THR A 83 -13.69 -9.59 -16.90
N VAL A 84 -12.37 -9.52 -17.04
CA VAL A 84 -11.62 -8.29 -16.82
C VAL A 84 -12.08 -7.15 -17.74
N ASP A 85 -12.56 -7.46 -18.94
CA ASP A 85 -13.05 -6.48 -19.91
C ASP A 85 -14.39 -5.83 -19.50
N ASP A 86 -15.09 -6.40 -18.53
CA ASP A 86 -16.34 -5.85 -17.98
C ASP A 86 -16.07 -4.85 -16.82
N ILE A 87 -14.81 -4.67 -16.40
CA ILE A 87 -14.43 -3.77 -15.31
C ILE A 87 -13.98 -2.43 -15.89
N GLU A 88 -14.66 -1.36 -15.48
CA GLU A 88 -14.23 0.01 -15.81
C GLU A 88 -13.18 0.46 -14.80
N PHE A 89 -11.95 0.70 -15.28
CA PHE A 89 -10.85 1.18 -14.46
C PHE A 89 -10.66 2.68 -14.58
N SER A 90 -10.22 3.30 -13.50
CA SER A 90 -9.83 4.70 -13.43
C SER A 90 -8.47 4.87 -12.74
N MET A 91 -7.82 6.03 -12.97
CA MET A 91 -6.56 6.36 -12.31
C MET A 91 -6.72 6.38 -10.79
N PRO A 92 -5.82 5.68 -10.05
CA PRO A 92 -5.90 5.61 -8.59
C PRO A 92 -5.40 6.89 -7.89
N VAL A 93 -4.66 7.72 -8.58
CA VAL A 93 -4.21 9.05 -8.14
C VAL A 93 -4.03 9.96 -9.34
N SER A 94 -4.20 11.27 -9.15
CA SER A 94 -3.94 12.24 -10.21
C SER A 94 -2.43 12.41 -10.39
N GLY A 95 -1.92 12.04 -11.56
CA GLY A 95 -0.49 12.13 -11.86
C GLY A 95 -0.14 11.49 -13.18
N ALA A 96 1.14 11.52 -13.51
CA ALA A 96 1.68 10.82 -14.67
C ALA A 96 2.63 9.71 -14.20
N VAL A 97 2.80 8.69 -15.02
CA VAL A 97 3.71 7.58 -14.72
C VAL A 97 5.15 8.08 -14.67
N LEU A 98 5.77 7.91 -13.52
CA LEU A 98 7.18 8.20 -13.22
C LEU A 98 8.06 7.03 -13.65
N VAL A 99 7.72 5.83 -13.19
CA VAL A 99 8.40 4.57 -13.53
C VAL A 99 7.36 3.58 -14.05
N PRO A 100 7.49 3.08 -15.29
CA PRO A 100 6.57 2.11 -15.85
C PRO A 100 6.77 0.72 -15.26
N ALA A 101 5.73 -0.12 -15.34
CA ALA A 101 5.86 -1.55 -15.03
C ALA A 101 6.88 -2.20 -15.95
N SER A 102 7.71 -3.08 -15.38
CA SER A 102 8.70 -3.83 -16.14
C SER A 102 8.84 -5.25 -15.60
N LEU A 103 7.88 -6.10 -16.00
CA LEU A 103 7.71 -7.43 -15.42
C LEU A 103 8.77 -8.45 -15.88
N THR A 104 9.40 -8.21 -17.03
CA THR A 104 10.34 -9.17 -17.66
C THR A 104 11.72 -8.60 -17.93
N ALA A 105 11.84 -7.28 -18.09
CA ALA A 105 13.11 -6.59 -18.33
C ALA A 105 13.56 -5.85 -17.06
N PRO A 106 14.82 -5.99 -16.62
CA PRO A 106 15.30 -5.24 -15.48
C PRO A 106 15.45 -3.75 -15.81
N VAL A 107 14.98 -2.88 -14.92
CA VAL A 107 15.19 -1.43 -14.93
C VAL A 107 16.11 -1.04 -13.78
N TYR A 108 16.83 0.07 -13.92
CA TYR A 108 17.74 0.53 -12.88
C TYR A 108 16.95 1.19 -11.73
N SER A 109 17.12 0.70 -10.51
CA SER A 109 16.61 1.32 -9.28
C SER A 109 17.65 2.29 -8.72
N ILE A 110 17.28 3.55 -8.58
CA ILE A 110 18.19 4.57 -8.01
C ILE A 110 18.38 4.35 -6.50
N THR A 111 17.36 3.88 -5.79
CA THR A 111 17.41 3.59 -4.36
C THR A 111 18.29 2.39 -4.04
N MET A 112 18.18 1.32 -4.85
CA MET A 112 18.87 0.07 -4.56
C MET A 112 20.21 -0.04 -5.30
N GLU A 113 20.49 0.90 -6.21
CA GLU A 113 21.70 0.95 -7.05
C GLU A 113 21.94 -0.34 -7.85
N ASP A 114 20.85 -1.02 -8.27
CA ASP A 114 20.90 -2.26 -9.04
C ASP A 114 19.84 -2.32 -10.15
N TYR A 115 19.87 -3.39 -10.95
CA TYR A 115 18.88 -3.66 -11.98
C TYR A 115 17.89 -4.73 -11.50
N ARG A 116 16.60 -4.41 -11.49
CA ARG A 116 15.51 -5.27 -11.04
C ARG A 116 14.26 -5.12 -11.89
N THR A 117 13.36 -6.10 -11.85
CA THR A 117 12.02 -5.97 -12.40
C THR A 117 11.20 -5.02 -11.53
N HIS A 118 10.24 -4.32 -12.14
CA HIS A 118 9.31 -3.43 -11.46
C HIS A 118 7.89 -4.00 -11.58
N SER A 119 7.30 -4.38 -10.45
CA SER A 119 6.03 -5.14 -10.38
C SER A 119 4.78 -4.31 -10.69
N GLY A 120 4.89 -3.01 -10.61
CA GLY A 120 3.79 -2.06 -10.82
C GLY A 120 4.20 -0.84 -11.63
N VAL A 121 3.40 0.19 -11.55
CA VAL A 121 3.71 1.53 -12.05
C VAL A 121 3.83 2.50 -10.88
N ASP A 122 4.83 3.37 -10.92
CA ASP A 122 4.92 4.48 -9.98
C ASP A 122 4.28 5.70 -10.60
N ILE A 123 3.24 6.20 -9.97
CA ILE A 123 2.48 7.36 -10.42
C ILE A 123 2.90 8.54 -9.56
N LYS A 124 3.54 9.53 -10.20
CA LYS A 124 3.99 10.76 -9.53
C LYS A 124 2.82 11.45 -8.84
N ALA A 125 2.94 11.67 -7.55
CA ALA A 125 1.96 12.37 -6.74
C ALA A 125 2.64 12.96 -5.50
N SER A 126 2.06 14.00 -4.91
CA SER A 126 2.62 14.59 -3.68
C SER A 126 2.19 13.78 -2.45
N ILE A 127 3.05 13.76 -1.44
CA ILE A 127 2.68 13.20 -0.14
C ILE A 127 1.39 13.88 0.35
N GLY A 128 0.42 13.06 0.77
CA GLY A 128 -0.89 13.53 1.20
C GLY A 128 -1.93 13.63 0.07
N ASP A 129 -1.55 13.46 -1.20
CA ASP A 129 -2.52 13.37 -2.29
C ASP A 129 -3.43 12.17 -2.09
N SER A 130 -4.72 12.35 -2.39
CA SER A 130 -5.73 11.31 -2.18
C SER A 130 -5.55 10.15 -3.15
N VAL A 131 -5.46 8.95 -2.61
CA VAL A 131 -5.47 7.69 -3.35
C VAL A 131 -6.88 7.12 -3.33
N VAL A 132 -7.38 6.73 -4.50
CA VAL A 132 -8.74 6.22 -4.69
C VAL A 132 -8.74 4.80 -5.26
N SER A 133 -9.82 4.05 -5.02
CA SER A 133 -10.01 2.75 -5.68
C SER A 133 -10.13 2.92 -7.19
N CYS A 134 -9.37 2.14 -7.96
CA CYS A 134 -9.38 2.20 -9.42
C CYS A 134 -10.67 1.63 -10.04
N ALA A 135 -11.40 0.79 -9.32
CA ALA A 135 -12.68 0.19 -9.74
C ALA A 135 -13.51 -0.18 -8.49
N ASP A 136 -14.75 -0.58 -8.69
CA ASP A 136 -15.59 -1.18 -7.63
C ASP A 136 -14.95 -2.47 -7.11
N GLY A 137 -15.08 -2.75 -5.80
CA GLY A 137 -14.49 -3.97 -5.24
C GLY A 137 -14.66 -4.12 -3.74
N ILE A 138 -13.93 -5.07 -3.20
CA ILE A 138 -13.90 -5.38 -1.76
C ILE A 138 -12.45 -5.33 -1.29
N VAL A 139 -12.19 -4.60 -0.21
CA VAL A 139 -10.86 -4.56 0.41
C VAL A 139 -10.47 -5.97 0.88
N LYS A 140 -9.47 -6.55 0.23
CA LYS A 140 -9.03 -7.93 0.49
C LYS A 140 -8.00 -7.99 1.61
N LYS A 141 -7.04 -7.05 1.63
CA LYS A 141 -5.96 -7.03 2.59
C LYS A 141 -5.48 -5.60 2.88
N ILE A 142 -5.08 -5.38 4.12
CA ILE A 142 -4.35 -4.17 4.59
C ILE A 142 -3.16 -4.68 5.37
N TRP A 143 -1.93 -4.20 5.04
CA TRP A 143 -0.72 -4.62 5.74
C TRP A 143 0.37 -3.55 5.68
N ASP A 144 1.35 -3.69 6.55
CA ASP A 144 2.60 -2.94 6.49
C ASP A 144 3.64 -3.85 5.82
N ASP A 145 3.99 -3.50 4.58
CA ASP A 145 5.05 -4.20 3.85
C ASP A 145 6.40 -3.67 4.34
N PRO A 146 7.36 -4.54 4.74
CA PRO A 146 8.64 -4.09 5.26
C PRO A 146 9.47 -3.25 4.29
N MET A 147 9.23 -3.41 2.98
CA MET A 147 10.00 -2.74 1.91
C MET A 147 9.18 -1.66 1.19
N MET A 148 7.88 -1.89 1.01
CA MET A 148 6.98 -1.03 0.24
C MET A 148 6.00 -0.24 1.11
N GLY A 149 6.07 -0.40 2.45
CA GLY A 149 5.29 0.35 3.42
C GLY A 149 3.82 -0.01 3.49
N LYS A 150 2.99 0.94 3.92
CA LYS A 150 1.55 0.75 4.07
C LYS A 150 0.92 0.39 2.73
N SER A 151 0.19 -0.73 2.73
CA SER A 151 -0.34 -1.35 1.52
C SER A 151 -1.79 -1.79 1.71
N VAL A 152 -2.57 -1.64 0.63
CA VAL A 152 -3.97 -2.07 0.55
C VAL A 152 -4.15 -2.87 -0.74
N SER A 153 -4.85 -4.01 -0.69
CA SER A 153 -5.31 -4.69 -1.89
C SER A 153 -6.83 -4.76 -1.94
N ILE A 154 -7.37 -4.65 -3.16
CA ILE A 154 -8.80 -4.66 -3.46
C ILE A 154 -9.08 -5.72 -4.52
N ASP A 155 -10.03 -6.60 -4.21
CA ASP A 155 -10.55 -7.60 -5.14
C ASP A 155 -11.73 -7.01 -5.90
N HIS A 156 -11.62 -6.95 -7.22
CA HIS A 156 -12.63 -6.38 -8.12
C HIS A 156 -13.55 -7.44 -8.74
N GLY A 157 -13.39 -8.73 -8.34
CA GLY A 157 -14.02 -9.84 -9.01
C GLY A 157 -13.32 -10.22 -10.31
N ALA A 158 -13.87 -11.18 -11.06
CA ALA A 158 -13.29 -11.67 -12.33
C ALA A 158 -11.81 -12.09 -12.25
N GLY A 159 -11.30 -12.40 -11.06
CA GLY A 159 -9.88 -12.70 -10.83
C GLY A 159 -8.95 -11.48 -10.86
N VAL A 160 -9.49 -10.27 -10.78
CA VAL A 160 -8.75 -9.00 -10.82
C VAL A 160 -8.52 -8.47 -9.41
N GLU A 161 -7.27 -8.14 -9.09
CA GLU A 161 -6.90 -7.51 -7.83
C GLU A 161 -5.97 -6.32 -8.09
N SER A 162 -6.26 -5.19 -7.47
CA SER A 162 -5.35 -4.04 -7.43
C SER A 162 -4.63 -3.95 -6.10
N VAL A 163 -3.39 -3.46 -6.13
CA VAL A 163 -2.57 -3.24 -4.94
C VAL A 163 -2.01 -1.83 -4.95
N TYR A 164 -2.19 -1.14 -3.84
CA TYR A 164 -1.75 0.23 -3.60
C TYR A 164 -0.70 0.20 -2.50
N LYS A 165 0.51 0.68 -2.77
CA LYS A 165 1.63 0.69 -1.84
C LYS A 165 2.20 2.09 -1.70
N ASN A 166 3.11 2.28 -0.75
CA ASN A 166 3.66 3.59 -0.39
C ASN A 166 2.59 4.57 0.13
N LEU A 167 1.58 4.02 0.83
CA LEU A 167 0.52 4.82 1.44
C LEU A 167 0.98 5.44 2.77
N ALA A 168 0.31 6.52 3.18
CA ALA A 168 0.40 7.04 4.53
C ALA A 168 -0.17 6.04 5.56
N ASP A 169 0.27 6.13 6.81
CA ASP A 169 -0.15 5.20 7.88
C ASP A 169 -1.67 5.23 8.12
N GLU A 170 -2.28 6.41 8.00
CA GLU A 170 -3.71 6.59 8.18
C GLU A 170 -4.46 6.39 6.86
N LEU A 171 -5.33 5.39 6.83
CA LEU A 171 -6.22 5.13 5.71
C LEU A 171 -7.49 6.00 5.81
N ALA A 172 -8.22 6.11 4.70
CA ALA A 172 -9.50 6.82 4.69
C ALA A 172 -10.53 6.15 5.60
N THR A 173 -11.51 6.93 6.06
CA THR A 173 -12.57 6.44 6.94
C THR A 173 -13.33 5.28 6.30
N ASN A 174 -13.61 4.24 7.09
CA ASN A 174 -14.33 3.02 6.69
C ASN A 174 -13.55 2.07 5.75
N ILE A 175 -12.25 2.26 5.57
CA ILE A 175 -11.41 1.28 4.88
C ILE A 175 -10.96 0.23 5.88
N ALA A 176 -11.50 -0.98 5.72
CA ALA A 176 -11.19 -2.17 6.53
C ALA A 176 -11.30 -3.41 5.65
N VAL A 177 -10.61 -4.48 6.03
CA VAL A 177 -10.73 -5.77 5.31
C VAL A 177 -12.18 -6.22 5.28
N GLY A 178 -12.68 -6.56 4.08
CA GLY A 178 -14.07 -6.92 3.81
C GLY A 178 -15.00 -5.73 3.53
N ALA A 179 -14.52 -4.47 3.61
CA ALA A 179 -15.32 -3.31 3.23
C ALA A 179 -15.49 -3.23 1.71
N ALA A 180 -16.71 -2.98 1.26
CA ALA A 180 -16.97 -2.65 -0.15
C ALA A 180 -16.53 -1.22 -0.45
N VAL A 181 -15.92 -1.02 -1.60
CA VAL A 181 -15.48 0.28 -2.13
C VAL A 181 -16.00 0.46 -3.55
N THR A 182 -16.21 1.71 -3.93
CA THR A 182 -16.60 2.06 -5.31
C THR A 182 -15.43 2.72 -6.03
N ALA A 183 -15.45 2.67 -7.36
CA ALA A 183 -14.49 3.40 -8.20
C ALA A 183 -14.43 4.88 -7.78
N GLY A 184 -13.23 5.41 -7.63
CA GLY A 184 -13.02 6.80 -7.17
C GLY A 184 -13.22 7.03 -5.68
N GLN A 185 -13.60 6.04 -4.89
CA GLN A 185 -13.68 6.19 -3.43
C GLN A 185 -12.28 6.27 -2.82
N ALA A 186 -12.05 7.29 -1.96
CA ALA A 186 -10.79 7.45 -1.25
C ALA A 186 -10.49 6.23 -0.36
N ILE A 187 -9.29 5.68 -0.47
CA ILE A 187 -8.79 4.56 0.33
C ILE A 187 -7.66 5.00 1.29
N GLY A 188 -6.95 6.06 0.97
CA GLY A 188 -5.84 6.60 1.75
C GLY A 188 -5.22 7.80 1.08
N CYS A 189 -4.00 8.10 1.45
CA CYS A 189 -3.18 9.14 0.84
C CYS A 189 -1.79 8.60 0.49
N VAL A 190 -1.12 9.24 -0.45
CA VAL A 190 0.29 8.98 -0.78
C VAL A 190 1.15 9.26 0.44
N GLY A 191 2.06 8.34 0.76
CA GLY A 191 2.99 8.41 1.89
C GLY A 191 4.46 8.50 1.47
N GLU A 192 5.34 8.14 2.40
CA GLU A 192 6.79 8.00 2.24
C GLU A 192 7.26 6.71 2.93
N SER A 193 6.52 5.63 2.77
CA SER A 193 6.74 4.40 3.52
C SER A 193 7.51 3.32 2.74
N ALA A 194 7.69 3.49 1.41
CA ALA A 194 8.43 2.57 0.55
C ALA A 194 9.94 2.75 0.68
N LEU A 195 10.60 1.87 1.43
CA LEU A 195 12.04 1.94 1.67
C LEU A 195 12.88 1.64 0.43
N VAL A 196 12.39 0.78 -0.48
CA VAL A 196 13.14 0.40 -1.70
C VAL A 196 13.02 1.41 -2.83
N GLU A 197 12.20 2.47 -2.65
CA GLU A 197 11.94 3.53 -3.60
C GLU A 197 12.09 4.93 -2.97
N CYS A 198 12.76 5.02 -1.79
CA CYS A 198 12.86 6.25 -1.02
C CYS A 198 13.71 7.36 -1.65
N GLU A 199 14.55 7.05 -2.63
CA GLU A 199 15.33 8.03 -3.40
C GLU A 199 14.58 8.52 -4.66
N GLU A 200 13.41 7.95 -4.94
CA GLU A 200 12.55 8.36 -6.05
C GLU A 200 11.70 9.57 -5.68
N GLU A 201 11.17 10.27 -6.71
CA GLU A 201 10.20 11.32 -6.45
C GLU A 201 8.95 10.75 -5.78
N SER A 202 8.27 11.55 -4.95
CA SER A 202 7.05 11.11 -4.26
C SER A 202 6.01 10.56 -5.25
N HIS A 203 5.49 9.36 -4.96
CA HIS A 203 4.65 8.59 -5.87
C HIS A 203 3.74 7.61 -5.13
N LEU A 204 2.72 7.14 -5.83
CA LEU A 204 1.97 5.94 -5.51
C LEU A 204 2.56 4.78 -6.30
N HIS A 205 2.96 3.69 -5.64
CA HIS A 205 3.26 2.42 -6.29
C HIS A 205 1.96 1.61 -6.47
N PHE A 206 1.61 1.31 -7.72
CA PHE A 206 0.34 0.66 -8.07
C PHE A 206 0.56 -0.59 -8.91
N GLU A 207 0.00 -1.72 -8.45
CA GLU A 207 0.08 -3.02 -9.13
C GLU A 207 -1.32 -3.49 -9.51
N LEU A 208 -1.40 -4.26 -10.60
CA LEU A 208 -2.60 -4.96 -11.03
C LEU A 208 -2.28 -6.43 -11.28
N THR A 209 -3.17 -7.33 -10.84
CA THR A 209 -3.10 -8.75 -11.15
C THR A 209 -4.38 -9.21 -11.82
N VAL A 210 -4.26 -10.11 -12.78
CA VAL A 210 -5.37 -10.78 -13.44
C VAL A 210 -5.15 -12.28 -13.33
N ASN A 211 -6.08 -13.00 -12.73
CA ASN A 211 -5.99 -14.43 -12.43
C ASN A 211 -4.73 -14.82 -11.65
N GLY A 212 -4.27 -13.92 -10.76
CA GLY A 212 -3.10 -14.10 -9.92
C GLY A 212 -1.76 -13.83 -10.60
N GLU A 213 -1.75 -13.39 -11.85
CA GLU A 213 -0.55 -12.98 -12.58
C GLU A 213 -0.46 -11.45 -12.62
N LEU A 214 0.74 -10.90 -12.32
CA LEU A 214 1.01 -9.48 -12.47
C LEU A 214 0.88 -9.06 -13.94
N VAL A 215 0.18 -7.97 -14.17
CA VAL A 215 0.01 -7.36 -15.48
C VAL A 215 0.45 -5.89 -15.44
N ASP A 216 0.81 -5.35 -16.60
CA ASP A 216 1.09 -3.92 -16.72
C ASP A 216 -0.23 -3.14 -16.62
N PRO A 217 -0.42 -2.28 -15.58
CA PRO A 217 -1.63 -1.51 -15.40
C PRO A 217 -1.98 -0.60 -16.58
N ALA A 218 -0.98 -0.11 -17.32
CA ALA A 218 -1.20 0.75 -18.49
C ALA A 218 -1.93 0.06 -19.66
N LYS A 219 -2.08 -1.26 -19.61
CA LYS A 219 -2.91 -1.99 -20.59
C LYS A 219 -4.42 -1.89 -20.31
N TYR A 220 -4.78 -1.50 -19.08
CA TYR A 220 -6.17 -1.47 -18.62
C TYR A 220 -6.62 -0.06 -18.23
N ILE A 221 -5.68 0.81 -17.86
CA ILE A 221 -5.92 2.18 -17.41
C ILE A 221 -5.15 3.14 -18.33
N GLU A 222 -5.85 4.11 -18.89
CA GLU A 222 -5.19 5.19 -19.66
C GLU A 222 -4.33 6.03 -18.71
N MET A 223 -3.01 6.01 -18.93
CA MET A 223 -2.04 6.68 -18.08
C MET A 223 -1.14 7.61 -18.92
N ALA A 224 -1.04 8.88 -18.52
CA ALA A 224 -0.04 9.77 -19.09
C ALA A 224 1.35 9.40 -18.55
N SER A 225 2.38 9.43 -19.40
CA SER A 225 3.77 9.22 -19.00
C SER A 225 4.58 10.50 -19.01
N ILE A 226 5.44 10.70 -18.00
CA ILE A 226 6.37 11.85 -17.98
C ILE A 226 7.41 11.74 -19.11
N ASN A 227 7.77 10.52 -19.50
CA ASN A 227 8.85 10.25 -20.47
C ASN A 227 8.37 9.73 -21.82
N GLY A 228 7.07 9.80 -22.14
CA GLY A 228 6.49 9.28 -23.39
C GLY A 228 6.60 7.76 -23.56
N VAL A 229 6.75 6.99 -22.47
CA VAL A 229 6.97 5.54 -22.51
C VAL A 229 5.73 4.77 -22.98
N TYR A 230 4.56 5.40 -22.94
CA TYR A 230 3.28 4.84 -23.40
C TYR A 230 2.72 5.58 -24.62
N GLU A 231 3.53 6.37 -25.33
CA GLU A 231 3.14 6.93 -26.63
C GLU A 231 3.35 5.85 -27.68
N ASP A 232 2.26 5.41 -28.36
CA ASP A 232 2.24 4.46 -29.48
C ASP A 232 2.96 4.99 -30.73
#